data_9035ac1a6e0eb9703e35fe2dc80e6109
#
_entry.id   9035ac1a6e0eb9703e35fe2dc80e6109
#
_cell.length_a   1.000
_cell.length_b   1.000
_cell.length_c   1.000
_cell.angle_alpha   90.00
_cell.angle_beta   90.00
_cell.angle_gamma   90.00
#
_symmetry.space_group_name_H-M   'P 1'
#
loop_
_entity.id
_entity.type
_entity.pdbx_description
1 polymer ?
#
loop_
_entity_poly.entity_id
_entity_poly.type
_entity_poly.pdbx_seq_one_letter_code
_entity_poly.pdbx_strand_id
1 'polypeptide(L)'
;MTLVMSKDNYMEVISIDGRKKRSKDTSELIIDTAFSLLNEGILNITHELIAKEAKIGTRTIFRHFKDKNSLIIGMHNKLLNDFESSKPKIDLNVDVNSRLKLLIEFTCNTYEKYQYVYHWTVKNLWYSKDVRMNIVEWNKRSSDYIFEFLPEIKDQKWEEKEFILNALSFPFWQRLVGISKRTNKEIKGILFKNLKNYF
;
A
#
# COMPACT_ATOMS: atom_id res chain seq x y z
N MET A 1 6.08 -53.82 0.01
CA MET A 1 5.73 -53.31 1.37
C MET A 1 4.92 -52.02 1.17
N THR A 2 3.60 -52.18 1.08
CA THR A 2 2.68 -51.10 0.74
C THR A 2 2.33 -50.37 2.04
N LEU A 3 2.78 -49.11 2.17
CA LEU A 3 2.39 -48.23 3.29
C LEU A 3 0.93 -47.82 3.08
N VAL A 4 0.04 -48.39 3.86
CA VAL A 4 -1.35 -47.91 4.01
C VAL A 4 -1.31 -46.66 4.84
N MET A 5 -1.42 -45.46 4.22
CA MET A 5 -1.65 -44.24 4.92
C MET A 5 -3.06 -44.26 5.53
N SER A 6 -3.17 -44.06 6.86
CA SER A 6 -4.44 -44.07 7.57
C SER A 6 -5.28 -42.84 7.17
N LYS A 7 -6.61 -43.03 7.06
CA LYS A 7 -7.57 -41.98 6.75
C LYS A 7 -7.49 -40.79 7.73
N ASP A 8 -7.00 -41.01 8.94
CA ASP A 8 -6.91 -39.98 10.01
C ASP A 8 -5.85 -38.91 9.71
N ASN A 9 -4.70 -39.27 9.07
CA ASN A 9 -3.70 -38.29 8.67
C ASN A 9 -4.17 -37.35 7.53
N TYR A 10 -5.04 -37.84 6.64
CA TYR A 10 -5.59 -37.01 5.55
C TYR A 10 -6.60 -35.98 6.06
N MET A 11 -7.41 -36.36 7.05
CA MET A 11 -8.40 -35.43 7.67
C MET A 11 -7.73 -34.35 8.51
N GLU A 12 -6.60 -34.65 9.15
CA GLU A 12 -5.85 -33.66 9.95
C GLU A 12 -5.16 -32.60 9.08
N VAL A 13 -4.57 -32.99 7.96
CA VAL A 13 -3.96 -32.09 6.98
C VAL A 13 -5.01 -31.18 6.33
N ILE A 14 -6.16 -31.72 5.93
CA ILE A 14 -7.27 -30.95 5.35
C ILE A 14 -7.86 -29.96 6.40
N SER A 15 -7.95 -30.38 7.67
CA SER A 15 -8.49 -29.50 8.73
C SER A 15 -7.55 -28.35 9.10
N ILE A 16 -6.23 -28.55 9.02
CA ILE A 16 -5.21 -27.52 9.24
C ILE A 16 -5.23 -26.50 8.11
N ASP A 17 -5.34 -26.93 6.87
CA ASP A 17 -5.41 -26.06 5.68
C ASP A 17 -6.71 -25.24 5.69
N GLY A 18 -7.84 -25.85 5.97
CA GLY A 18 -9.13 -25.17 6.07
C GLY A 18 -9.22 -24.17 7.23
N ARG A 19 -8.51 -24.40 8.35
CA ARG A 19 -8.40 -23.41 9.45
C ARG A 19 -7.51 -22.24 9.06
N LYS A 20 -6.38 -22.49 8.42
CA LYS A 20 -5.48 -21.44 7.92
C LYS A 20 -6.17 -20.56 6.88
N LYS A 21 -6.88 -21.18 5.92
CA LYS A 21 -7.66 -20.46 4.92
C LYS A 21 -8.72 -19.56 5.56
N ARG A 22 -9.56 -20.08 6.45
CA ARG A 22 -10.59 -19.29 7.16
C ARG A 22 -9.99 -18.16 8.00
N SER A 23 -8.81 -18.39 8.62
CA SER A 23 -8.11 -17.35 9.36
C SER A 23 -7.63 -16.24 8.44
N LYS A 24 -7.11 -16.57 7.26
CA LYS A 24 -6.69 -15.60 6.23
C LYS A 24 -7.90 -14.82 5.72
N ASP A 25 -8.97 -15.48 5.32
CA ASP A 25 -10.20 -14.86 4.83
C ASP A 25 -10.78 -13.88 5.86
N THR A 26 -10.75 -14.24 7.16
CA THR A 26 -11.20 -13.35 8.25
C THR A 26 -10.29 -12.14 8.40
N SER A 27 -8.98 -12.30 8.30
CA SER A 27 -8.02 -11.19 8.36
C SER A 27 -8.22 -10.22 7.20
N GLU A 28 -8.43 -10.73 6.00
CA GLU A 28 -8.72 -9.93 4.80
C GLU A 28 -10.04 -9.17 4.96
N LEU A 29 -11.12 -9.81 5.44
CA LEU A 29 -12.38 -9.16 5.72
C LEU A 29 -12.24 -7.98 6.70
N ILE A 30 -11.47 -8.15 7.77
CA ILE A 30 -11.21 -7.09 8.76
C ILE A 30 -10.51 -5.89 8.09
N ILE A 31 -9.48 -6.15 7.30
CA ILE A 31 -8.72 -5.12 6.59
C ILE A 31 -9.60 -4.42 5.57
N ASP A 32 -10.37 -5.16 4.75
CA ASP A 32 -11.25 -4.60 3.73
C ASP A 32 -12.34 -3.72 4.35
N THR A 33 -12.90 -4.14 5.49
CA THR A 33 -13.86 -3.32 6.24
C THR A 33 -13.22 -2.03 6.76
N ALA A 34 -11.98 -2.09 7.27
CA ALA A 34 -11.25 -0.90 7.70
C ALA A 34 -10.96 0.07 6.54
N PHE A 35 -10.61 -0.45 5.36
CA PHE A 35 -10.45 0.36 4.14
C PHE A 35 -11.77 1.03 3.72
N SER A 36 -12.90 0.31 3.74
CA SER A 36 -14.22 0.87 3.41
C SER A 36 -14.57 2.03 4.33
N LEU A 37 -14.43 1.85 5.64
CA LEU A 37 -14.68 2.89 6.64
C LEU A 37 -13.82 4.15 6.40
N LEU A 38 -12.52 3.97 6.08
CA LEU A 38 -11.65 5.11 5.73
C LEU A 38 -12.12 5.83 4.48
N ASN A 39 -12.51 5.08 3.44
CA ASN A 39 -13.00 5.65 2.19
C ASN A 39 -14.32 6.42 2.35
N GLU A 40 -15.12 6.05 3.35
CA GLU A 40 -16.33 6.79 3.78
C GLU A 40 -16.01 8.04 4.63
N GLY A 41 -14.71 8.32 4.87
CA GLY A 41 -14.26 9.47 5.65
C GLY A 41 -14.23 9.24 7.16
N ILE A 42 -14.44 8.02 7.62
CA ILE A 42 -14.44 7.68 9.05
C ILE A 42 -12.99 7.48 9.52
N LEU A 43 -12.38 8.56 10.02
CA LEU A 43 -10.96 8.55 10.43
C LEU A 43 -10.71 8.00 11.85
N ASN A 44 -11.75 7.80 12.65
CA ASN A 44 -11.62 7.23 14.00
C ASN A 44 -12.04 5.76 14.01
N ILE A 45 -11.25 4.92 13.36
CA ILE A 45 -11.50 3.49 13.28
C ILE A 45 -11.09 2.81 14.60
N THR A 46 -12.02 2.06 15.17
CA THR A 46 -11.82 1.19 16.35
C THR A 46 -12.11 -0.28 16.02
N HIS A 47 -11.60 -1.20 16.83
CA HIS A 47 -11.89 -2.63 16.68
C HIS A 47 -13.39 -2.92 16.77
N GLU A 48 -14.10 -2.20 17.66
CA GLU A 48 -15.55 -2.33 17.86
C GLU A 48 -16.32 -1.90 16.61
N LEU A 49 -15.91 -0.79 15.99
CA LEU A 49 -16.54 -0.30 14.76
C LEU A 49 -16.35 -1.30 13.61
N ILE A 50 -15.11 -1.78 13.43
CA ILE A 50 -14.83 -2.81 12.41
C ILE A 50 -15.63 -4.08 12.70
N ALA A 51 -15.71 -4.54 13.95
CA ALA A 51 -16.47 -5.72 14.31
C ALA A 51 -17.95 -5.59 13.95
N LYS A 52 -18.53 -4.43 14.21
CA LYS A 52 -19.91 -4.10 13.88
C LYS A 52 -20.14 -4.14 12.36
N GLU A 53 -19.32 -3.45 11.59
CA GLU A 53 -19.48 -3.36 10.13
C GLU A 53 -19.17 -4.69 9.43
N ALA A 54 -18.15 -5.41 9.86
CA ALA A 54 -17.81 -6.74 9.35
C ALA A 54 -18.77 -7.86 9.83
N LYS A 55 -19.70 -7.54 10.76
CA LYS A 55 -20.65 -8.51 11.37
C LYS A 55 -19.94 -9.71 12.03
N ILE A 56 -18.82 -9.47 12.70
CA ILE A 56 -18.06 -10.48 13.45
C ILE A 56 -17.87 -10.05 14.91
N GLY A 57 -17.54 -11.01 15.76
CA GLY A 57 -17.31 -10.70 17.17
C GLY A 57 -16.02 -9.90 17.41
N THR A 58 -16.05 -8.90 18.28
CA THR A 58 -14.87 -8.08 18.67
C THR A 58 -13.69 -8.95 19.12
N ARG A 59 -13.94 -10.07 19.83
CA ARG A 59 -12.90 -11.05 20.21
C ARG A 59 -12.19 -11.63 18.99
N THR A 60 -12.89 -11.78 17.86
CA THR A 60 -12.28 -12.23 16.60
C THR A 60 -11.32 -11.19 16.04
N ILE A 61 -11.69 -9.90 16.10
CA ILE A 61 -10.80 -8.81 15.69
C ILE A 61 -9.52 -8.84 16.51
N PHE A 62 -9.61 -8.85 17.85
CA PHE A 62 -8.44 -8.86 18.75
C PHE A 62 -7.55 -10.09 18.58
N ARG A 63 -8.11 -11.22 18.14
CA ARG A 63 -7.30 -12.40 17.82
C ARG A 63 -6.42 -12.21 16.59
N HIS A 64 -6.87 -11.43 15.59
CA HIS A 64 -6.12 -11.15 14.37
C HIS A 64 -5.25 -9.90 14.49
N PHE A 65 -5.78 -8.87 15.13
CA PHE A 65 -5.14 -7.57 15.33
C PHE A 65 -5.29 -7.16 16.78
N LYS A 66 -4.24 -7.44 17.57
CA LYS A 66 -4.27 -7.25 19.04
C LYS A 66 -4.43 -5.78 19.45
N ASP A 67 -4.04 -4.86 18.58
CA ASP A 67 -4.04 -3.43 18.80
C ASP A 67 -4.12 -2.66 17.47
N LYS A 68 -4.27 -1.34 17.58
CA LYS A 68 -4.34 -0.45 16.42
C LYS A 68 -3.09 -0.50 15.55
N ASN A 69 -1.91 -0.68 16.14
CA ASN A 69 -0.66 -0.74 15.39
C ASN A 69 -0.60 -1.97 14.48
N SER A 70 -1.00 -3.14 15.01
CA SER A 70 -1.05 -4.37 14.22
C SER A 70 -2.06 -4.28 13.08
N LEU A 71 -3.18 -3.57 13.27
CA LEU A 71 -4.14 -3.29 12.19
C LEU A 71 -3.53 -2.37 11.12
N ILE A 72 -2.85 -1.28 11.51
CA ILE A 72 -2.16 -0.37 10.58
C ILE A 72 -1.14 -1.14 9.74
N ILE A 73 -0.32 -1.97 10.37
CA ILE A 73 0.67 -2.80 9.69
C ILE A 73 0.00 -3.78 8.72
N GLY A 74 -1.11 -4.41 9.14
CA GLY A 74 -1.89 -5.29 8.27
C GLY A 74 -2.44 -4.58 7.03
N MET A 75 -2.94 -3.37 7.19
CA MET A 75 -3.42 -2.53 6.09
C MET A 75 -2.27 -2.13 5.16
N HIS A 76 -1.10 -1.78 5.69
CA HIS A 76 0.08 -1.51 4.89
C HIS A 76 0.56 -2.71 4.08
N ASN A 77 0.55 -3.90 4.69
CA ASN A 77 0.92 -5.14 3.97
C ASN A 77 -0.04 -5.43 2.80
N LYS A 78 -1.34 -5.17 2.98
CA LYS A 78 -2.31 -5.28 1.88
C LYS A 78 -2.00 -4.26 0.78
N LEU A 79 -1.75 -3.01 1.15
CA LEU A 79 -1.40 -1.95 0.20
C LEU A 79 -0.12 -2.29 -0.58
N LEU A 80 0.89 -2.88 0.08
CA LEU A 80 2.10 -3.40 -0.56
C LEU A 80 1.78 -4.52 -1.57
N ASN A 81 0.96 -5.48 -1.19
CA ASN A 81 0.56 -6.59 -2.06
C ASN A 81 -0.22 -6.07 -3.28
N ASP A 82 -1.14 -5.12 -3.07
CA ASP A 82 -1.90 -4.50 -4.15
C ASP A 82 -0.98 -3.71 -5.09
N PHE A 83 0.01 -2.99 -4.55
CA PHE A 83 1.04 -2.29 -5.33
C PHE A 83 1.85 -3.29 -6.16
N GLU A 84 2.42 -4.33 -5.54
CA GLU A 84 3.23 -5.34 -6.23
C GLU A 84 2.47 -6.06 -7.34
N SER A 85 1.17 -6.34 -7.12
CA SER A 85 0.33 -7.02 -8.12
C SER A 85 -0.14 -6.12 -9.26
N SER A 86 -0.22 -4.80 -9.05
CA SER A 86 -0.75 -3.83 -10.01
C SER A 86 0.32 -2.95 -10.66
N LYS A 87 1.56 -2.98 -10.16
CA LYS A 87 2.63 -2.16 -10.73
C LYS A 87 2.89 -2.52 -12.19
N PRO A 88 3.07 -1.53 -13.07
CA PRO A 88 3.40 -1.77 -14.47
C PRO A 88 4.68 -2.57 -14.62
N LYS A 89 4.72 -3.44 -15.63
CA LYS A 89 5.97 -4.11 -16.02
C LYS A 89 6.92 -3.09 -16.62
N ILE A 90 8.19 -3.20 -16.23
CA ILE A 90 9.24 -2.32 -16.72
C ILE A 90 9.73 -2.86 -18.07
N ASP A 91 9.69 -2.01 -19.10
CA ASP A 91 10.32 -2.27 -20.39
C ASP A 91 11.27 -1.12 -20.72
N LEU A 92 12.56 -1.36 -20.58
CA LEU A 92 13.60 -0.37 -20.81
C LEU A 92 13.84 -0.07 -22.30
N ASN A 93 13.23 -0.82 -23.23
CA ASN A 93 13.26 -0.49 -24.66
C ASN A 93 12.28 0.64 -25.03
N VAL A 94 11.34 0.95 -24.14
CA VAL A 94 10.43 2.09 -24.29
C VAL A 94 11.18 3.38 -23.92
N ASP A 95 10.98 4.46 -24.66
CA ASP A 95 11.62 5.74 -24.39
C ASP A 95 11.32 6.25 -22.98
N VAL A 96 12.27 6.99 -22.41
CA VAL A 96 12.22 7.45 -21.02
C VAL A 96 11.01 8.33 -20.72
N ASN A 97 10.55 9.16 -21.64
CA ASN A 97 9.39 10.03 -21.44
C ASN A 97 8.08 9.22 -21.37
N SER A 98 7.96 8.16 -22.16
CA SER A 98 6.82 7.24 -22.10
C SER A 98 6.82 6.44 -20.81
N ARG A 99 7.99 5.98 -20.34
CA ARG A 99 8.15 5.33 -19.03
C ARG A 99 7.79 6.29 -17.90
N LEU A 100 8.28 7.54 -17.95
CA LEU A 100 7.94 8.58 -16.96
C LEU A 100 6.44 8.84 -16.90
N LYS A 101 5.75 8.94 -18.05
CA LYS A 101 4.28 9.09 -18.06
C LYS A 101 3.58 7.95 -17.39
N LEU A 102 3.98 6.72 -17.70
CA LEU A 102 3.38 5.51 -17.13
C LEU A 102 3.60 5.44 -15.61
N LEU A 103 4.80 5.79 -15.14
CA LEU A 103 5.12 5.85 -13.72
C LEU A 103 4.28 6.90 -12.99
N ILE A 104 4.16 8.11 -13.54
CA ILE A 104 3.34 9.19 -12.99
C ILE A 104 1.86 8.76 -12.92
N GLU A 105 1.36 8.15 -13.99
CA GLU A 105 -0.03 7.66 -14.05
C GLU A 105 -0.30 6.64 -12.95
N PHE A 106 0.54 5.63 -12.85
CA PHE A 106 0.44 4.58 -11.83
C PHE A 106 0.52 5.15 -10.41
N THR A 107 1.51 6.00 -10.15
CA THR A 107 1.75 6.60 -8.83
C THR A 107 0.58 7.48 -8.40
N CYS A 108 0.12 8.39 -9.25
CA CYS A 108 -1.00 9.27 -8.94
C CYS A 108 -2.31 8.51 -8.73
N ASN A 109 -2.59 7.48 -9.55
CA ASN A 109 -3.79 6.65 -9.38
C ASN A 109 -3.73 5.84 -8.08
N THR A 110 -2.55 5.34 -7.70
CA THR A 110 -2.33 4.64 -6.43
C THR A 110 -2.59 5.57 -5.25
N TYR A 111 -2.09 6.80 -5.29
CA TYR A 111 -2.32 7.79 -4.23
C TYR A 111 -3.78 8.17 -4.12
N GLU A 112 -4.47 8.41 -5.24
CA GLU A 112 -5.90 8.71 -5.24
C GLU A 112 -6.73 7.58 -4.63
N LYS A 113 -6.43 6.33 -5.01
CA LYS A 113 -7.12 5.14 -4.49
C LYS A 113 -6.94 4.94 -2.98
N TYR A 114 -5.73 5.19 -2.48
CA TYR A 114 -5.36 4.85 -1.10
C TYR A 114 -5.14 6.06 -0.18
N GLN A 115 -5.52 7.27 -0.60
CA GLN A 115 -5.25 8.52 0.12
C GLN A 115 -5.68 8.50 1.59
N TYR A 116 -6.84 7.93 1.90
CA TYR A 116 -7.36 7.89 3.28
C TYR A 116 -6.55 6.95 4.19
N VAL A 117 -6.02 5.87 3.63
CA VAL A 117 -5.12 4.96 4.35
C VAL A 117 -3.80 5.68 4.65
N TYR A 118 -3.25 6.38 3.67
CA TYR A 118 -2.04 7.20 3.89
C TYR A 118 -2.26 8.26 4.96
N HIS A 119 -3.36 9.00 4.90
CA HIS A 119 -3.71 10.01 5.91
C HIS A 119 -3.84 9.41 7.31
N TRP A 120 -4.54 8.30 7.42
CA TRP A 120 -4.74 7.62 8.69
C TRP A 120 -3.41 7.10 9.26
N THR A 121 -2.54 6.59 8.40
CA THR A 121 -1.22 6.11 8.79
C THR A 121 -0.32 7.26 9.27
N VAL A 122 -0.25 8.36 8.50
CA VAL A 122 0.54 9.55 8.89
C VAL A 122 0.05 10.12 10.23
N LYS A 123 -1.25 10.15 10.47
CA LYS A 123 -1.82 10.56 11.77
C LYS A 123 -1.30 9.71 12.93
N ASN A 124 -1.01 8.43 12.70
CA ASN A 124 -0.57 7.49 13.73
C ASN A 124 0.96 7.30 13.79
N LEU A 125 1.70 7.91 12.88
CA LEU A 125 3.15 7.81 12.73
C LEU A 125 3.91 8.16 14.04
N TRP A 126 3.46 9.23 14.71
CA TRP A 126 4.14 9.76 15.89
C TRP A 126 3.92 8.91 17.15
N TYR A 127 2.93 8.07 17.16
CA TYR A 127 2.54 7.25 18.33
C TYR A 127 3.15 5.84 18.34
N SER A 128 3.76 5.39 17.23
CA SER A 128 4.27 4.02 17.13
C SER A 128 5.59 3.94 16.36
N LYS A 129 6.61 3.34 17.01
CA LYS A 129 7.89 3.03 16.37
C LYS A 129 7.72 2.06 15.21
N ASP A 130 6.87 1.03 15.38
CA ASP A 130 6.66 0.00 14.35
C ASP A 130 5.99 0.58 13.11
N VAL A 131 5.02 1.50 13.28
CA VAL A 131 4.40 2.22 12.16
C VAL A 131 5.43 3.10 11.44
N ARG A 132 6.31 3.79 12.19
CA ARG A 132 7.40 4.58 11.56
C ARG A 132 8.34 3.72 10.74
N MET A 133 8.79 2.58 11.28
CA MET A 133 9.68 1.66 10.56
C MET A 133 9.02 1.10 9.31
N ASN A 134 7.74 0.78 9.37
CA ASN A 134 6.98 0.29 8.23
C ASN A 134 6.87 1.34 7.10
N ILE A 135 6.70 2.63 7.46
CA ILE A 135 6.68 3.73 6.48
C ILE A 135 8.07 3.95 5.86
N VAL A 136 9.14 3.86 6.65
CA VAL A 136 10.51 3.98 6.11
C VAL A 136 10.77 2.87 5.08
N GLU A 137 10.39 1.64 5.40
CA GLU A 137 10.53 0.52 4.48
C GLU A 137 9.67 0.70 3.20
N TRP A 138 8.44 1.19 3.35
CA TRP A 138 7.59 1.55 2.22
C TRP A 138 8.25 2.59 1.31
N ASN A 139 8.74 3.69 1.88
CA ASN A 139 9.38 4.76 1.11
C ASN A 139 10.63 4.24 0.37
N LYS A 140 11.43 3.38 1.03
CA LYS A 140 12.57 2.75 0.40
C LYS A 140 12.16 1.92 -0.83
N ARG A 141 11.19 1.02 -0.69
CA ARG A 141 10.68 0.18 -1.80
C ARG A 141 10.11 1.03 -2.95
N SER A 142 9.40 2.12 -2.61
CA SER A 142 8.89 3.06 -3.60
C SER A 142 10.03 3.72 -4.39
N SER A 143 11.09 4.16 -3.69
CA SER A 143 12.28 4.74 -4.33
C SER A 143 13.02 3.71 -5.20
N ASP A 144 13.20 2.48 -4.68
CA ASP A 144 13.83 1.39 -5.44
C ASP A 144 13.07 1.10 -6.73
N TYR A 145 11.72 1.06 -6.68
CA TYR A 145 10.88 0.89 -7.86
C TYR A 145 11.03 2.04 -8.87
N ILE A 146 11.10 3.30 -8.39
CA ILE A 146 11.36 4.46 -9.25
C ILE A 146 12.70 4.34 -9.96
N PHE A 147 13.77 3.94 -9.25
CA PHE A 147 15.11 3.72 -9.83
C PHE A 147 15.17 2.54 -10.81
N GLU A 148 14.35 1.51 -10.61
CA GLU A 148 14.22 0.41 -11.56
C GLU A 148 13.49 0.85 -12.82
N PHE A 149 12.46 1.68 -12.68
CA PHE A 149 11.61 2.16 -13.78
C PHE A 149 12.30 3.25 -14.61
N LEU A 150 13.11 4.09 -13.98
CA LEU A 150 13.86 5.19 -14.54
C LEU A 150 15.34 5.12 -14.10
N PRO A 151 16.12 4.14 -14.62
CA PRO A 151 17.52 3.98 -14.22
C PRO A 151 18.39 5.19 -14.52
N GLU A 152 17.97 6.05 -15.46
CA GLU A 152 18.64 7.32 -15.82
C GLU A 152 18.77 8.27 -14.62
N ILE A 153 17.93 8.14 -13.59
CA ILE A 153 18.03 8.94 -12.37
C ILE A 153 19.36 8.65 -11.64
N LYS A 154 19.92 7.44 -11.81
CA LYS A 154 21.16 7.05 -11.10
C LYS A 154 22.37 7.91 -11.48
N ASP A 155 22.36 8.51 -12.66
CA ASP A 155 23.44 9.35 -13.17
C ASP A 155 23.24 10.84 -12.82
N GLN A 156 22.10 11.22 -12.27
CA GLN A 156 21.79 12.59 -11.86
C GLN A 156 22.54 12.96 -10.57
N LYS A 157 22.67 14.28 -10.31
CA LYS A 157 23.18 14.78 -9.05
C LYS A 157 22.23 14.43 -7.90
N TRP A 158 22.75 14.40 -6.66
CA TRP A 158 21.96 14.00 -5.51
C TRP A 158 20.72 14.91 -5.30
N GLU A 159 20.87 16.23 -5.55
CA GLU A 159 19.81 17.22 -5.43
C GLU A 159 18.67 16.94 -6.42
N GLU A 160 19.01 16.53 -7.62
CA GLU A 160 18.05 16.19 -8.67
C GLU A 160 17.32 14.88 -8.35
N LYS A 161 18.05 13.87 -7.85
CA LYS A 161 17.46 12.62 -7.37
C LYS A 161 16.43 12.87 -6.27
N GLU A 162 16.80 13.65 -5.25
CA GLU A 162 15.89 13.99 -4.15
C GLU A 162 14.68 14.77 -4.63
N PHE A 163 14.87 15.72 -5.57
CA PHE A 163 13.76 16.45 -6.16
C PHE A 163 12.79 15.53 -6.88
N ILE A 164 13.28 14.62 -7.73
CA ILE A 164 12.44 13.67 -8.48
C ILE A 164 11.68 12.75 -7.53
N LEU A 165 12.36 12.16 -6.54
CA LEU A 165 11.74 11.29 -5.53
C LEU A 165 10.66 12.02 -4.74
N ASN A 166 10.95 13.26 -4.31
CA ASN A 166 9.98 14.08 -3.58
C ASN A 166 8.78 14.47 -4.44
N ALA A 167 9.00 14.83 -5.71
CA ALA A 167 7.92 15.16 -6.64
C ALA A 167 6.98 13.96 -6.90
N LEU A 168 7.52 12.74 -6.88
CA LEU A 168 6.76 11.49 -7.03
C LEU A 168 6.25 10.92 -5.69
N SER A 169 6.35 11.66 -4.58
CA SER A 169 5.93 11.22 -3.25
C SER A 169 4.46 11.52 -2.94
N PHE A 170 3.88 10.74 -2.01
CA PHE A 170 2.52 11.01 -1.52
C PHE A 170 2.37 12.39 -0.88
N PRO A 171 3.28 12.91 -0.04
CA PRO A 171 3.16 14.26 0.52
C PRO A 171 3.08 15.37 -0.52
N PHE A 172 3.83 15.25 -1.63
CA PHE A 172 3.77 16.22 -2.72
C PHE A 172 2.41 16.18 -3.43
N TRP A 173 1.95 14.99 -3.80
CA TRP A 173 0.64 14.77 -4.40
C TRP A 173 -0.48 15.28 -3.49
N GLN A 174 -0.44 14.93 -2.20
CA GLN A 174 -1.42 15.37 -1.20
C GLN A 174 -1.50 16.88 -1.08
N ARG A 175 -0.35 17.58 -1.10
CA ARG A 175 -0.33 19.04 -1.07
C ARG A 175 -1.08 19.64 -2.25
N LEU A 176 -0.89 19.09 -3.45
CA LEU A 176 -1.55 19.57 -4.66
C LEU A 176 -3.07 19.33 -4.61
N VAL A 177 -3.51 18.17 -4.17
CA VAL A 177 -4.94 17.86 -4.01
C VAL A 177 -5.54 18.64 -2.85
N GLY A 178 -4.94 18.53 -1.67
CA GLY A 178 -5.53 19.04 -0.42
C GLY A 178 -5.49 20.56 -0.28
N ILE A 179 -4.37 21.17 -0.62
CA ILE A 179 -4.14 22.61 -0.43
C ILE A 179 -4.39 23.38 -1.73
N SER A 180 -3.76 22.97 -2.83
CA SER A 180 -3.86 23.68 -4.11
C SER A 180 -5.12 23.32 -4.91
N LYS A 181 -5.92 22.36 -4.43
CA LYS A 181 -7.20 21.92 -5.02
C LYS A 181 -7.06 21.49 -6.49
N ARG A 182 -5.96 20.83 -6.83
CA ARG A 182 -5.72 20.31 -8.17
C ARG A 182 -6.34 18.93 -8.34
N THR A 183 -6.86 18.68 -9.52
CA THR A 183 -7.35 17.35 -9.91
C THR A 183 -6.18 16.41 -10.17
N ASN A 184 -6.40 15.11 -10.07
CA ASN A 184 -5.38 14.11 -10.37
C ASN A 184 -4.83 14.26 -11.82
N LYS A 185 -5.69 14.62 -12.76
CA LYS A 185 -5.30 14.92 -14.16
C LYS A 185 -4.33 16.10 -14.27
N GLU A 186 -4.61 17.20 -13.57
CA GLU A 186 -3.71 18.37 -13.54
C GLU A 186 -2.38 18.03 -12.90
N ILE A 187 -2.39 17.26 -11.81
CA ILE A 187 -1.16 16.83 -11.11
C ILE A 187 -0.27 16.00 -12.03
N LYS A 188 -0.83 15.03 -12.76
CA LYS A 188 -0.08 14.25 -13.75
C LYS A 188 0.57 15.15 -14.81
N GLY A 189 -0.15 16.16 -15.30
CA GLY A 189 0.38 17.15 -16.23
C GLY A 189 1.51 17.99 -15.65
N ILE A 190 1.36 18.46 -14.41
CA ILE A 190 2.39 19.22 -13.69
C ILE A 190 3.66 18.38 -13.52
N LEU A 191 3.51 17.16 -13.02
CA LEU A 191 4.65 16.25 -12.82
C LEU A 191 5.39 15.97 -14.12
N PHE A 192 4.67 15.59 -15.17
CA PHE A 192 5.30 15.28 -16.45
C PHE A 192 6.01 16.50 -17.04
N LYS A 193 5.37 17.67 -17.05
CA LYS A 193 5.95 18.90 -17.59
C LYS A 193 7.28 19.27 -16.92
N ASN A 194 7.39 19.06 -15.61
CA ASN A 194 8.57 19.44 -14.85
C ASN A 194 9.64 18.34 -14.84
N LEU A 195 9.24 17.07 -14.68
CA LEU A 195 10.20 15.97 -14.54
C LEU A 195 10.86 15.56 -15.86
N LYS A 196 10.19 15.69 -17.01
CA LYS A 196 10.77 15.32 -18.31
C LYS A 196 12.08 16.02 -18.66
N ASN A 197 12.36 17.17 -18.02
CA ASN A 197 13.57 17.97 -18.27
C ASN A 197 14.83 17.39 -17.61
N TYR A 198 14.66 16.33 -16.79
CA TYR A 198 15.77 15.62 -16.14
C TYR A 198 16.25 14.40 -16.94
N PHE A 199 15.62 14.10 -18.07
CA PHE A 199 15.86 12.98 -18.96
C PHE A 199 16.05 13.43 -20.40
#